data_330e454677bc2639bdf1982c09a91ddb
#
_entry.id   330e454677bc2639bdf1982c09a91ddb
#
_cell.length_a   1.000
_cell.length_b   1.000
_cell.length_c   1.000
_cell.angle_alpha   90.00
_cell.angle_beta   90.00
_cell.angle_gamma   90.00
#
_symmetry.space_group_name_H-M   'P 1'
#
loop_
_entity.id
_entity.type
_entity.pdbx_description
1 polymer ?
#
loop_
_entity_poly.entity_id
_entity_poly.type
_entity_poly.pdbx_seq_one_letter_code
_entity_poly.pdbx_strand_id
1 'polypeptide(L)'
;MTGVYQMNNAAVVIETVRVLEQKGYRIDETALRKGLSEVYWPGRFERLHEQPTFLVDGSHNPDGIRALLESLRSYFPDRKIRFLLGILSTKDVSTMLRLIEPLAEEIGVIMPPSEKAMDNERMAQQISRECAVRTTAFASIEEGVRSMIENAEKEDVICATGSLYSIEEIRTCANREFHQNCGGCERL
;
A
#
# COMPACT_ATOMS: atom_id res chain seq x y z
N MET A 1 6.94 1.47 11.70
CA MET A 1 6.29 0.61 10.65
C MET A 1 5.10 -0.10 11.26
N THR A 2 3.93 -0.08 10.62
CA THR A 2 2.64 -0.44 11.23
C THR A 2 1.98 -1.73 10.70
N GLY A 3 2.42 -2.30 9.58
CA GLY A 3 1.85 -3.56 9.07
C GLY A 3 2.09 -4.74 10.03
N VAL A 4 1.09 -5.61 10.22
CA VAL A 4 1.15 -6.79 11.12
C VAL A 4 2.36 -7.68 10.78
N TYR A 5 2.66 -7.84 9.49
CA TYR A 5 3.81 -8.62 9.01
C TYR A 5 5.17 -8.06 9.46
N GLN A 6 5.25 -6.81 9.91
CA GLN A 6 6.49 -6.22 10.41
C GLN A 6 6.93 -6.81 11.77
N MET A 7 6.02 -7.43 12.52
CA MET A 7 6.41 -8.17 13.73
C MET A 7 7.33 -9.36 13.39
N ASN A 8 7.03 -10.09 12.31
CA ASN A 8 7.88 -11.18 11.84
C ASN A 8 9.24 -10.65 11.35
N ASN A 9 9.25 -9.52 10.62
CA ASN A 9 10.49 -8.88 10.20
C ASN A 9 11.33 -8.43 11.39
N ALA A 10 10.71 -7.85 12.42
CA ALA A 10 11.40 -7.45 13.65
C ALA A 10 12.00 -8.66 14.40
N ALA A 11 11.30 -9.79 14.45
CA ALA A 11 11.84 -11.03 15.03
C ALA A 11 13.11 -11.49 14.29
N VAL A 12 13.11 -11.45 12.95
CA VAL A 12 14.31 -11.77 12.14
C VAL A 12 15.46 -10.80 12.44
N VAL A 13 15.17 -9.50 12.60
CA VAL A 13 16.18 -8.50 12.96
C VAL A 13 16.78 -8.81 14.34
N ILE A 14 15.94 -9.13 15.32
CA ILE A 14 16.39 -9.48 16.68
C ILE A 14 17.33 -10.70 16.66
N GLU A 15 16.94 -11.76 15.94
CA GLU A 15 17.80 -12.96 15.81
C GLU A 15 19.10 -12.65 15.06
N THR A 16 19.04 -11.80 14.03
CA THR A 16 20.24 -11.36 13.31
C THR A 16 21.21 -10.62 14.24
N VAL A 17 20.69 -9.71 15.09
CA VAL A 17 21.50 -8.99 16.08
C VAL A 17 22.16 -9.97 17.06
N ARG A 18 21.42 -10.97 17.57
CA ARG A 18 21.99 -12.01 18.46
C ARG A 18 23.15 -12.77 17.82
N VAL A 19 23.02 -13.10 16.53
CA VAL A 19 24.11 -13.77 15.79
C VAL A 19 25.31 -12.84 15.61
N LEU A 20 25.08 -11.54 15.37
CA LEU A 20 26.16 -10.56 15.28
C LEU A 20 26.89 -10.37 16.62
N GLU A 21 26.18 -10.34 17.74
CA GLU A 21 26.78 -10.27 19.08
C GLU A 21 27.68 -11.49 19.35
N GLN A 22 27.26 -12.69 18.98
CA GLN A 22 28.08 -13.91 19.07
C GLN A 22 29.37 -13.82 18.22
N LYS A 23 29.35 -12.99 17.17
CA LYS A 23 30.53 -12.72 16.32
C LYS A 23 31.38 -11.54 16.83
N GLY A 24 31.07 -10.96 17.99
CA GLY A 24 31.84 -9.91 18.64
C GLY A 24 31.41 -8.48 18.32
N TYR A 25 30.30 -8.29 17.57
CA TYR A 25 29.72 -6.96 17.41
C TYR A 25 29.01 -6.53 18.70
N ARG A 26 29.13 -5.26 19.06
CA ARG A 26 28.46 -4.70 20.24
C ARG A 26 27.23 -3.92 19.82
N ILE A 27 26.04 -4.49 20.06
CA ILE A 27 24.74 -3.87 19.81
C ILE A 27 23.96 -4.00 21.12
N ASP A 28 23.85 -2.91 21.87
CA ASP A 28 23.10 -2.95 23.12
C ASP A 28 21.59 -2.96 22.90
N GLU A 29 20.85 -3.41 23.89
CA GLU A 29 19.39 -3.52 23.82
C GLU A 29 18.72 -2.16 23.55
N THR A 30 19.29 -1.08 24.06
CA THR A 30 18.78 0.28 23.85
C THR A 30 18.87 0.68 22.38
N ALA A 31 20.02 0.41 21.75
CA ALA A 31 20.22 0.65 20.32
C ALA A 31 19.26 -0.19 19.45
N LEU A 32 19.08 -1.48 19.79
CA LEU A 32 18.15 -2.36 19.11
C LEU A 32 16.70 -1.86 19.22
N ARG A 33 16.24 -1.54 20.44
CA ARG A 33 14.88 -1.01 20.66
C ARG A 33 14.67 0.30 19.96
N LYS A 34 15.62 1.23 20.03
CA LYS A 34 15.57 2.50 19.33
C LYS A 34 15.50 2.31 17.83
N GLY A 35 16.37 1.48 17.24
CA GLY A 35 16.36 1.18 15.83
C GLY A 35 15.03 0.61 15.34
N LEU A 36 14.44 -0.35 16.08
CA LEU A 36 13.15 -0.94 15.75
C LEU A 36 11.98 0.05 15.88
N SER A 37 12.03 0.98 16.87
CA SER A 37 10.95 1.96 17.08
C SER A 37 10.98 3.11 16.08
N GLU A 38 12.17 3.54 15.67
CA GLU A 38 12.37 4.70 14.80
C GLU A 38 12.45 4.33 13.30
N VAL A 39 12.53 3.02 12.98
CA VAL A 39 12.65 2.60 11.60
C VAL A 39 11.43 3.08 10.76
N TYR A 40 11.73 3.78 9.70
CA TYR A 40 10.77 4.23 8.70
C TYR A 40 11.16 3.69 7.33
N TRP A 41 10.20 3.08 6.65
CA TRP A 41 10.41 2.58 5.29
C TRP A 41 9.20 2.95 4.42
N PRO A 42 9.37 3.89 3.51
CA PRO A 42 8.29 4.32 2.62
C PRO A 42 7.66 3.16 1.86
N GLY A 43 6.33 3.20 1.71
CA GLY A 43 5.60 2.18 0.96
C GLY A 43 5.53 0.81 1.64
N ARG A 44 5.62 0.74 2.97
CA ARG A 44 5.35 -0.47 3.75
C ARG A 44 4.26 -0.22 4.78
N PHE A 45 3.02 -0.46 4.38
CA PHE A 45 1.80 -0.14 5.13
C PHE A 45 1.87 1.29 5.68
N GLU A 46 2.24 2.21 4.80
CA GLU A 46 2.47 3.60 5.13
C GLU A 46 1.16 4.38 5.03
N ARG A 47 0.78 5.05 6.11
CA ARG A 47 -0.38 5.94 6.12
C ARG A 47 0.05 7.36 5.75
N LEU A 48 -0.49 7.87 4.65
CA LEU A 48 -0.21 9.22 4.15
C LEU A 48 -1.25 10.24 4.66
N HIS A 49 -2.49 9.78 4.93
CA HIS A 49 -3.58 10.65 5.40
C HIS A 49 -4.54 9.87 6.29
N GLU A 50 -5.27 10.57 7.17
CA GLU A 50 -6.14 9.94 8.17
C GLU A 50 -7.62 9.91 7.79
N GLN A 51 -8.14 10.95 7.10
CA GLN A 51 -9.58 11.10 6.79
C GLN A 51 -9.78 11.81 5.43
N PRO A 52 -10.03 11.07 4.35
CA PRO A 52 -10.06 9.60 4.26
C PRO A 52 -8.70 8.99 4.58
N THR A 53 -8.70 7.76 5.11
CA THR A 53 -7.44 7.05 5.30
C THR A 53 -6.83 6.70 3.95
N PHE A 54 -5.61 7.17 3.69
CA PHE A 54 -4.86 6.83 2.47
C PHE A 54 -3.59 6.06 2.81
N LEU A 55 -3.55 4.81 2.38
CA LEU A 55 -2.43 3.89 2.61
C LEU A 55 -1.69 3.59 1.32
N VAL A 56 -0.38 3.43 1.42
CA VAL A 56 0.45 2.87 0.36
C VAL A 56 1.22 1.66 0.85
N ASP A 57 1.24 0.60 0.04
CA ASP A 57 1.98 -0.62 0.33
C ASP A 57 2.57 -1.24 -0.94
N GLY A 58 3.83 -1.61 -0.90
CA GLY A 58 4.55 -2.18 -2.03
C GLY A 58 4.34 -3.67 -2.27
N SER A 59 3.28 -4.28 -1.75
CA SER A 59 2.91 -5.66 -2.02
C SER A 59 2.64 -5.86 -3.50
N HIS A 60 3.31 -6.84 -4.10
CA HIS A 60 3.31 -7.03 -5.56
C HIS A 60 3.32 -8.50 -5.98
N ASN A 61 2.98 -9.40 -5.07
CA ASN A 61 2.83 -10.82 -5.28
C ASN A 61 1.77 -11.39 -4.32
N PRO A 62 1.28 -12.63 -4.52
CA PRO A 62 0.23 -13.19 -3.68
C PRO A 62 0.54 -13.20 -2.18
N ASP A 63 1.78 -13.50 -1.79
CA ASP A 63 2.15 -13.54 -0.36
C ASP A 63 2.18 -12.15 0.27
N GLY A 64 2.72 -11.16 -0.45
CA GLY A 64 2.64 -9.76 -0.03
C GLY A 64 1.20 -9.27 0.12
N ILE A 65 0.33 -9.60 -0.85
CA ILE A 65 -1.10 -9.27 -0.77
C ILE A 65 -1.77 -9.93 0.43
N ARG A 66 -1.48 -11.21 0.75
CA ARG A 66 -2.02 -11.85 1.97
C ARG A 66 -1.62 -11.08 3.23
N ALA A 67 -0.34 -10.73 3.37
CA ALA A 67 0.17 -9.98 4.50
C ALA A 67 -0.43 -8.56 4.62
N LEU A 68 -0.62 -7.89 3.47
CA LEU A 68 -1.32 -6.61 3.40
C LEU A 68 -2.78 -6.74 3.86
N LEU A 69 -3.52 -7.71 3.35
CA LEU A 69 -4.93 -7.92 3.69
C LEU A 69 -5.12 -8.31 5.16
N GLU A 70 -4.20 -9.06 5.77
CA GLU A 70 -4.18 -9.34 7.20
C GLU A 70 -4.06 -8.03 7.99
N SER A 71 -3.13 -7.16 7.59
CA SER A 71 -2.97 -5.85 8.21
C SER A 71 -4.21 -4.98 8.04
N LEU A 72 -4.79 -4.91 6.83
CA LEU A 72 -6.01 -4.13 6.59
C LEU A 72 -7.18 -4.61 7.45
N ARG A 73 -7.41 -5.92 7.55
CA ARG A 73 -8.47 -6.48 8.43
C ARG A 73 -8.24 -6.20 9.90
N SER A 74 -6.98 -6.19 10.35
CA SER A 74 -6.62 -5.91 11.75
C SER A 74 -6.85 -4.44 12.12
N TYR A 75 -6.52 -3.51 11.23
CA TYR A 75 -6.66 -2.07 11.48
C TYR A 75 -8.03 -1.50 11.14
N PHE A 76 -8.72 -2.12 10.19
CA PHE A 76 -10.02 -1.67 9.66
C PHE A 76 -11.00 -2.85 9.64
N PRO A 77 -11.37 -3.39 10.81
CA PRO A 77 -12.34 -4.49 10.90
C PRO A 77 -13.67 -4.03 10.29
N ASP A 78 -14.31 -4.95 9.55
CA ASP A 78 -15.63 -4.77 8.93
C ASP A 78 -15.71 -3.63 7.88
N ARG A 79 -14.56 -3.07 7.46
CA ARG A 79 -14.50 -2.06 6.39
C ARG A 79 -14.19 -2.70 5.05
N LYS A 80 -14.86 -2.22 4.02
CA LYS A 80 -14.44 -2.43 2.63
C LYS A 80 -13.36 -1.42 2.28
N ILE A 81 -12.50 -1.79 1.34
CA ILE A 81 -11.32 -1.02 0.96
C ILE A 81 -11.44 -0.59 -0.50
N ARG A 82 -11.17 0.65 -0.77
CA ARG A 82 -11.05 1.20 -2.12
C ARG A 82 -9.60 1.02 -2.58
N PHE A 83 -9.37 0.06 -3.46
CA PHE A 83 -8.02 -0.26 -3.93
C PHE A 83 -7.63 0.58 -5.15
N LEU A 84 -6.38 1.06 -5.15
CA LEU A 84 -5.72 1.62 -6.33
C LEU A 84 -4.58 0.67 -6.73
N LEU A 85 -4.77 -0.07 -7.82
CA LEU A 85 -3.88 -1.17 -8.22
C LEU A 85 -3.06 -0.84 -9.46
N GLY A 86 -1.74 -1.04 -9.36
CA GLY A 86 -0.84 -1.05 -10.50
C GLY A 86 0.04 -2.30 -10.46
N ILE A 87 -0.17 -3.26 -11.37
CA ILE A 87 0.50 -4.57 -11.32
C ILE A 87 1.32 -4.79 -12.59
N LEU A 88 2.48 -5.44 -12.46
CA LEU A 88 3.30 -5.85 -13.58
C LEU A 88 2.74 -7.12 -14.22
N SER A 89 2.79 -7.22 -15.55
CA SER A 89 2.31 -8.37 -16.33
C SER A 89 3.02 -9.69 -16.02
N THR A 90 4.19 -9.63 -15.37
CA THR A 90 4.97 -10.79 -14.95
C THR A 90 4.51 -11.39 -13.62
N LYS A 91 3.51 -10.82 -12.97
CA LYS A 91 2.99 -11.27 -11.67
C LYS A 91 1.77 -12.16 -11.84
N ASP A 92 1.47 -12.94 -10.80
CA ASP A 92 0.24 -13.76 -10.74
C ASP A 92 -0.96 -12.87 -10.38
N VAL A 93 -1.42 -12.12 -11.39
CA VAL A 93 -2.50 -11.12 -11.26
C VAL A 93 -3.78 -11.78 -10.79
N SER A 94 -4.19 -12.90 -11.38
CA SER A 94 -5.45 -13.57 -11.05
C SER A 94 -5.50 -14.06 -9.60
N THR A 95 -4.38 -14.57 -9.06
CA THR A 95 -4.33 -14.93 -7.63
C THR A 95 -4.41 -13.69 -6.74
N MET A 96 -3.71 -12.61 -7.10
CA MET A 96 -3.78 -11.35 -6.34
C MET A 96 -5.20 -10.79 -6.32
N LEU A 97 -5.89 -10.77 -7.46
CA LEU A 97 -7.26 -10.28 -7.57
C LEU A 97 -8.25 -11.09 -6.72
N ARG A 98 -8.19 -12.42 -6.80
CA ARG A 98 -9.03 -13.31 -5.96
C ARG A 98 -8.83 -13.07 -4.46
N LEU A 99 -7.62 -12.70 -4.04
CA LEU A 99 -7.35 -12.37 -2.64
C LEU A 99 -7.94 -11.02 -2.23
N ILE A 100 -7.85 -10.02 -3.12
CA ILE A 100 -8.31 -8.64 -2.88
C ILE A 100 -9.83 -8.53 -2.93
N GLU A 101 -10.49 -9.22 -3.86
CA GLU A 101 -11.93 -9.12 -4.15
C GLU A 101 -12.82 -9.15 -2.90
N PRO A 102 -12.65 -10.08 -1.93
CA PRO A 102 -13.53 -10.15 -0.77
C PRO A 102 -13.51 -8.90 0.12
N LEU A 103 -12.43 -8.12 0.06
CA LEU A 103 -12.28 -6.90 0.85
C LEU A 103 -12.52 -5.63 0.03
N ALA A 104 -12.52 -5.73 -1.29
CA ALA A 104 -12.66 -4.59 -2.17
C ALA A 104 -14.10 -4.03 -2.17
N GLU A 105 -14.21 -2.70 -2.13
CA GLU A 105 -15.39 -1.93 -2.45
C GLU A 105 -15.37 -1.54 -3.93
N GLU A 106 -14.25 -1.00 -4.36
CA GLU A 106 -13.95 -0.70 -5.75
C GLU A 106 -12.46 -0.88 -6.04
N ILE A 107 -12.12 -0.95 -7.31
CA ILE A 107 -10.75 -1.07 -7.79
C ILE A 107 -10.49 -0.02 -8.86
N GLY A 108 -9.64 0.96 -8.54
CA GLY A 108 -9.00 1.83 -9.51
C GLY A 108 -7.75 1.16 -10.09
N VAL A 109 -7.55 1.26 -11.38
CA VAL A 109 -6.40 0.66 -12.08
C VAL A 109 -5.52 1.75 -12.66
N ILE A 110 -4.23 1.69 -12.34
CA ILE A 110 -3.18 2.56 -12.86
C ILE A 110 -2.07 1.74 -13.51
N MET A 111 -1.29 2.37 -14.38
CA MET A 111 -0.14 1.75 -15.02
C MET A 111 1.15 2.14 -14.29
N PRO A 112 1.89 1.19 -13.67
CA PRO A 112 3.20 1.47 -13.08
C PRO A 112 4.19 1.98 -14.14
N PRO A 113 5.14 2.87 -13.78
CA PRO A 113 6.18 3.36 -14.69
C PRO A 113 7.23 2.26 -14.96
N SER A 114 6.88 1.28 -15.77
CA SER A 114 7.71 0.11 -16.10
C SER A 114 7.31 -0.43 -17.46
N GLU A 115 8.27 -0.82 -18.27
CA GLU A 115 8.03 -1.53 -19.56
C GLU A 115 7.28 -2.86 -19.37
N LYS A 116 7.32 -3.42 -18.17
CA LYS A 116 6.61 -4.66 -17.80
C LYS A 116 5.25 -4.39 -17.18
N ALA A 117 4.80 -3.13 -17.16
CA ALA A 117 3.48 -2.81 -16.64
C ALA A 117 2.39 -3.55 -17.43
N MET A 118 1.35 -3.98 -16.75
CA MET A 118 0.12 -4.37 -17.43
C MET A 118 -0.61 -3.09 -17.84
N ASP A 119 -1.07 -3.06 -19.07
CA ASP A 119 -1.93 -1.99 -19.56
C ASP A 119 -3.17 -1.86 -18.66
N ASN A 120 -3.52 -0.65 -18.29
CA ASN A 120 -4.57 -0.36 -17.31
C ASN A 120 -5.98 -0.78 -17.82
N GLU A 121 -6.29 -0.58 -19.09
CA GLU A 121 -7.58 -0.99 -19.66
C GLU A 121 -7.69 -2.51 -19.71
N ARG A 122 -6.60 -3.17 -20.14
CA ARG A 122 -6.52 -4.63 -20.18
C ARG A 122 -6.67 -5.22 -18.76
N MET A 123 -6.03 -4.61 -17.77
CA MET A 123 -6.16 -5.02 -16.38
C MET A 123 -7.59 -4.82 -15.87
N ALA A 124 -8.21 -3.67 -16.15
CA ALA A 124 -9.61 -3.40 -15.78
C ALA A 124 -10.58 -4.40 -16.40
N GLN A 125 -10.36 -4.75 -17.69
CA GLN A 125 -11.15 -5.79 -18.35
C GLN A 125 -10.97 -7.18 -17.71
N GLN A 126 -9.74 -7.52 -17.30
CA GLN A 126 -9.49 -8.77 -16.60
C GLN A 126 -10.20 -8.78 -15.24
N ILE A 127 -10.10 -7.71 -14.45
CA ILE A 127 -10.80 -7.59 -13.17
C ILE A 127 -12.31 -7.74 -13.37
N SER A 128 -12.90 -7.04 -14.34
CA SER A 128 -14.34 -7.11 -14.62
C SER A 128 -14.83 -8.50 -15.06
N ARG A 129 -13.93 -9.35 -15.56
CA ARG A 129 -14.25 -10.75 -15.92
C ARG A 129 -14.10 -11.71 -14.73
N GLU A 130 -13.15 -11.46 -13.84
CA GLU A 130 -12.78 -12.36 -12.76
C GLU A 130 -13.44 -11.98 -11.42
N CYS A 131 -13.82 -10.70 -11.24
CA CYS A 131 -14.31 -10.15 -9.97
C CYS A 131 -15.61 -9.37 -10.17
N ALA A 132 -16.52 -9.47 -9.20
CA ALA A 132 -17.77 -8.69 -9.17
C ALA A 132 -17.59 -7.35 -8.46
N VAL A 133 -16.53 -6.60 -8.79
CA VAL A 133 -16.17 -5.34 -8.15
C VAL A 133 -16.17 -4.20 -9.17
N ARG A 134 -16.72 -3.04 -8.79
CA ARG A 134 -16.67 -1.83 -9.63
C ARG A 134 -15.20 -1.50 -9.95
N THR A 135 -14.89 -1.37 -11.23
CA THR A 135 -13.51 -1.17 -11.68
C THR A 135 -13.43 0.01 -12.65
N THR A 136 -12.44 0.87 -12.45
CA THR A 136 -12.16 2.04 -13.28
C THR A 136 -10.69 2.07 -13.67
N ALA A 137 -10.39 2.16 -14.98
CA ALA A 137 -9.04 2.42 -15.46
C ALA A 137 -8.78 3.92 -15.53
N PHE A 138 -7.61 4.36 -15.05
CA PHE A 138 -7.19 5.75 -15.08
C PHE A 138 -6.02 5.94 -16.06
N ALA A 139 -6.00 7.06 -16.78
CA ALA A 139 -4.98 7.35 -17.78
C ALA A 139 -3.60 7.63 -17.15
N SER A 140 -3.56 8.05 -15.88
CA SER A 140 -2.33 8.31 -15.14
C SER A 140 -2.45 7.95 -13.66
N ILE A 141 -1.31 7.84 -12.97
CA ILE A 141 -1.25 7.67 -11.51
C ILE A 141 -1.88 8.90 -10.82
N GLU A 142 -1.58 10.10 -11.31
CA GLU A 142 -2.12 11.34 -10.78
C GLU A 142 -3.65 11.38 -10.84
N GLU A 143 -4.23 11.04 -12.00
CA GLU A 143 -5.68 10.97 -12.17
C GLU A 143 -6.30 9.94 -11.22
N GLY A 144 -5.70 8.76 -11.11
CA GLY A 144 -6.16 7.71 -10.22
C GLY A 144 -6.15 8.14 -8.76
N VAL A 145 -5.05 8.70 -8.28
CA VAL A 145 -4.92 9.21 -6.91
C VAL A 145 -5.95 10.30 -6.63
N ARG A 146 -6.07 11.30 -7.49
CA ARG A 146 -7.04 12.40 -7.35
C ARG A 146 -8.46 11.87 -7.32
N SER A 147 -8.85 11.04 -8.28
CA SER A 147 -10.19 10.48 -8.36
C SER A 147 -10.55 9.66 -7.12
N MET A 148 -9.62 8.85 -6.61
CA MET A 148 -9.85 8.06 -5.40
C MET A 148 -10.04 8.94 -4.17
N ILE A 149 -9.33 10.08 -4.07
CA ILE A 149 -9.46 11.02 -2.95
C ILE A 149 -10.75 11.85 -3.05
N GLU A 150 -11.05 12.43 -4.23
CA GLU A 150 -12.21 13.29 -4.44
C GLU A 150 -13.56 12.57 -4.24
N ASN A 151 -13.59 11.27 -4.56
CA ASN A 151 -14.78 10.43 -4.42
C ASN A 151 -14.83 9.65 -3.10
N ALA A 152 -13.94 9.94 -2.15
CA ALA A 152 -13.90 9.27 -0.86
C ALA A 152 -14.67 10.05 0.20
N GLU A 153 -15.39 9.34 1.06
CA GLU A 153 -15.92 9.87 2.31
C GLU A 153 -14.83 9.85 3.40
N LYS A 154 -15.05 10.58 4.50
CA LYS A 154 -14.05 10.71 5.58
C LYS A 154 -13.67 9.37 6.20
N GLU A 155 -14.61 8.46 6.28
CA GLU A 155 -14.45 7.14 6.88
C GLU A 155 -13.86 6.10 5.92
N ASP A 156 -13.72 6.44 4.64
CA ASP A 156 -13.19 5.52 3.64
C ASP A 156 -11.73 5.21 3.86
N VAL A 157 -11.36 4.00 3.43
CA VAL A 157 -9.99 3.52 3.42
C VAL A 157 -9.57 3.25 1.99
N ILE A 158 -8.62 4.03 1.51
CA ILE A 158 -7.99 3.87 0.21
C ILE A 158 -6.65 3.16 0.42
N CYS A 159 -6.39 2.12 -0.36
CA CYS A 159 -5.13 1.39 -0.32
C CYS A 159 -4.51 1.27 -1.72
N ALA A 160 -3.43 1.99 -1.96
CA ALA A 160 -2.67 1.90 -3.21
C ALA A 160 -1.57 0.83 -3.09
N THR A 161 -1.56 -0.14 -4.03
CA THR A 161 -0.66 -1.30 -3.97
C THR A 161 -0.45 -1.96 -5.35
N GLY A 162 0.32 -3.03 -5.40
CA GLY A 162 0.54 -3.87 -6.58
C GLY A 162 1.91 -3.71 -7.25
N SER A 163 2.61 -2.60 -7.01
CA SER A 163 3.96 -2.39 -7.54
C SER A 163 4.77 -1.41 -6.70
N LEU A 164 6.03 -1.73 -6.45
CA LEU A 164 6.98 -0.79 -5.85
C LEU A 164 7.31 0.39 -6.76
N TYR A 165 7.21 0.21 -8.08
CA TYR A 165 7.54 1.27 -9.05
C TYR A 165 6.57 2.45 -9.00
N SER A 166 5.34 2.26 -8.54
CA SER A 166 4.33 3.32 -8.45
C SER A 166 4.37 4.08 -7.13
N ILE A 167 5.03 3.55 -6.09
CA ILE A 167 4.90 4.06 -4.72
C ILE A 167 5.32 5.53 -4.60
N GLU A 168 6.46 5.90 -5.17
CA GLU A 168 6.98 7.27 -5.05
C GLU A 168 6.05 8.30 -5.71
N GLU A 169 5.56 7.99 -6.91
CA GLU A 169 4.64 8.86 -7.64
C GLU A 169 3.29 8.98 -6.93
N ILE A 170 2.73 7.84 -6.46
CA ILE A 170 1.49 7.83 -5.66
C ILE A 170 1.64 8.69 -4.41
N ARG A 171 2.74 8.54 -3.66
CA ARG A 171 3.03 9.34 -2.47
C ARG A 171 3.09 10.84 -2.78
N THR A 172 3.79 11.19 -3.85
CA THR A 172 3.92 12.58 -4.30
C THR A 172 2.57 13.18 -4.67
N CYS A 173 1.77 12.44 -5.46
CA CYS A 173 0.44 12.89 -5.86
C CYS A 173 -0.50 13.01 -4.66
N ALA A 174 -0.57 11.99 -3.78
CA ALA A 174 -1.44 12.00 -2.61
C ALA A 174 -1.11 13.16 -1.65
N ASN A 175 0.19 13.37 -1.35
CA ASN A 175 0.60 14.48 -0.50
C ASN A 175 0.19 15.83 -1.10
N ARG A 176 0.33 16.00 -2.42
CA ARG A 176 -0.09 17.24 -3.10
C ARG A 176 -1.60 17.46 -2.99
N GLU A 177 -2.41 16.44 -3.29
CA GLU A 177 -3.87 16.52 -3.21
C GLU A 177 -4.35 16.86 -1.79
N PHE A 178 -3.82 16.21 -0.77
CA PHE A 178 -4.19 16.48 0.61
C PHE A 178 -3.74 17.87 1.10
N HIS A 179 -2.57 18.36 0.65
CA HIS A 179 -2.13 19.72 0.98
C HIS A 179 -2.96 20.81 0.27
N GLN A 180 -3.41 20.57 -0.96
CA GLN A 180 -4.27 21.52 -1.68
C GLN A 180 -5.67 21.59 -1.08
N ASN A 181 -6.22 20.46 -0.63
CA ASN A 181 -7.55 20.38 0.00
C ASN A 181 -7.55 20.91 1.45
N CYS A 182 -6.39 21.02 2.10
CA CYS A 182 -6.22 21.68 3.41
C CYS A 182 -6.07 23.21 3.32
N GLY A 183 -6.36 23.85 2.20
CA GLY A 183 -6.26 25.31 1.96
C GLY A 183 -7.16 26.20 2.82
N GLY A 184 -7.16 25.97 4.15
CA GLY A 184 -7.86 26.76 5.17
C GLY A 184 -7.14 26.80 6.53
N CYS A 185 -5.96 26.17 6.66
CA CYS A 185 -5.17 26.28 7.89
C CYS A 185 -4.01 27.26 7.66
N GLU A 186 -4.21 28.51 8.06
CA GLU A 186 -3.19 29.55 8.14
C GLU A 186 -1.97 29.04 8.90
N ARG A 187 -0.80 29.37 8.36
CA ARG A 187 0.48 29.20 9.05
C ARG A 187 0.43 29.93 10.39
N LEU A 188 0.54 29.18 11.45
CA LEU A 188 1.01 29.67 12.74
C LEU A 188 2.46 29.26 12.95
#